data_8c857add4c0b6ec16c3220deef47b847
#
_entry.id   8c857add4c0b6ec16c3220deef47b847
#
_cell.length_a   1.000
_cell.length_b   1.000
_cell.length_c   1.000
_cell.angle_alpha   90.00
_cell.angle_beta   90.00
_cell.angle_gamma   90.00
#
_symmetry.space_group_name_H-M   'P 1'
#
loop_
_entity.id
_entity.type
_entity.pdbx_description
1 polymer ?
#
loop_
_entity_poly.entity_id
_entity_poly.type
_entity_poly.pdbx_seq_one_letter_code
_entity_poly.pdbx_strand_id
1 'polypeptide(L)'
;MAKLSKRAKALKEKVDRTKLYPFDNAIALIKECATAKFNESIDVAVQLGIDARKSDQVVRGSVVLPAGTGKTVRVAVFASGDKAEAAKAAGADVVGMEDLAERVKAGDMPFDIVIASPDTMRIVGTLGQILGPRGLMPNPKVGTVTPDVATAVKNAKAGQVQYRTDKAGIVHATIGRKSFSDADLKTNLVALIEALNKAKPASSKGIYLRKVAISSTMGAGVRVDHATLSA
;
A
#
# COMPACT_ATOMS: atom_id res chain seq x y z
N MET A 1 6.54 -17.87 30.28
CA MET A 1 6.73 -17.05 29.07
C MET A 1 7.78 -17.68 28.16
N ALA A 2 7.52 -17.78 26.84
CA ALA A 2 8.50 -18.32 25.89
C ALA A 2 9.78 -17.45 25.86
N LYS A 3 10.96 -18.11 25.81
CA LYS A 3 12.25 -17.42 25.70
C LYS A 3 12.33 -16.71 24.35
N LEU A 4 12.69 -15.41 24.36
CA LEU A 4 12.95 -14.64 23.14
C LEU A 4 14.12 -15.25 22.36
N SER A 5 13.99 -15.30 21.02
CA SER A 5 15.11 -15.66 20.15
C SER A 5 16.29 -14.70 20.29
N LYS A 6 17.50 -15.13 19.93
CA LYS A 6 18.71 -14.27 19.96
C LYS A 6 18.49 -12.95 19.19
N ARG A 7 17.88 -13.05 17.99
CA ARG A 7 17.54 -11.88 17.18
C ARG A 7 16.55 -10.95 17.87
N ALA A 8 15.47 -11.48 18.47
CA ALA A 8 14.48 -10.68 19.15
C ALA A 8 15.04 -9.95 20.39
N LYS A 9 16.03 -10.53 21.09
CA LYS A 9 16.75 -9.88 22.18
C LYS A 9 17.55 -8.70 21.65
N ALA A 10 18.38 -8.91 20.63
CA ALA A 10 19.20 -7.86 20.02
C ALA A 10 18.36 -6.69 19.49
N LEU A 11 17.21 -6.96 18.86
CA LEU A 11 16.28 -5.92 18.40
C LEU A 11 15.66 -5.14 19.59
N LYS A 12 15.35 -5.84 20.69
CA LYS A 12 14.78 -5.20 21.88
C LYS A 12 15.79 -4.30 22.60
N GLU A 13 17.07 -4.63 22.57
CA GLU A 13 18.15 -3.82 23.14
C GLU A 13 18.41 -2.54 22.32
N LYS A 14 18.29 -2.63 20.97
CA LYS A 14 18.53 -1.51 20.06
C LYS A 14 17.36 -0.53 19.96
N VAL A 15 16.13 -1.01 20.06
CA VAL A 15 14.92 -0.21 19.81
C VAL A 15 14.14 -0.02 21.11
N ASP A 16 14.10 1.22 21.61
CA ASP A 16 13.20 1.61 22.69
C ASP A 16 11.82 1.97 22.11
N ARG A 17 10.80 1.16 22.41
CA ARG A 17 9.43 1.32 21.91
C ARG A 17 8.67 2.49 22.55
N THR A 18 9.20 3.06 23.63
CA THR A 18 8.54 4.19 24.32
C THR A 18 8.95 5.53 23.73
N LYS A 19 10.13 5.62 23.13
CA LYS A 19 10.67 6.84 22.54
C LYS A 19 10.04 7.16 21.20
N LEU A 20 9.91 8.45 20.92
CA LEU A 20 9.65 9.00 19.60
C LEU A 20 10.98 9.36 18.96
N TYR A 21 11.23 8.86 17.76
CA TYR A 21 12.47 9.10 17.03
C TYR A 21 12.20 10.12 15.91
N PRO A 22 13.11 11.08 15.68
CA PRO A 22 13.13 11.84 14.44
C PRO A 22 13.23 10.89 13.24
N PHE A 23 12.70 11.30 12.10
CA PHE A 23 12.61 10.42 10.92
C PHE A 23 13.97 9.83 10.51
N ASP A 24 15.00 10.68 10.42
CA ASP A 24 16.33 10.27 9.95
C ASP A 24 16.95 9.21 10.87
N ASN A 25 16.83 9.40 12.19
CA ASN A 25 17.30 8.44 13.18
C ASN A 25 16.49 7.13 13.13
N ALA A 26 15.18 7.22 12.89
CA ALA A 26 14.32 6.05 12.79
C ALA A 26 14.69 5.20 11.56
N ILE A 27 14.94 5.82 10.39
CA ILE A 27 15.34 5.11 9.17
C ILE A 27 16.71 4.47 9.34
N ALA A 28 17.70 5.17 9.90
CA ALA A 28 19.03 4.61 10.16
C ALA A 28 18.92 3.36 11.05
N LEU A 29 18.15 3.46 12.15
CA LEU A 29 17.92 2.36 13.08
C LEU A 29 17.20 1.16 12.41
N ILE A 30 16.21 1.42 11.56
CA ILE A 30 15.48 0.37 10.81
C ILE A 30 16.41 -0.33 9.83
N LYS A 31 17.24 0.41 9.07
CA LYS A 31 18.20 -0.17 8.11
C LYS A 31 19.25 -1.02 8.82
N GLU A 32 19.70 -0.61 10.01
CA GLU A 32 20.60 -1.38 10.86
C GLU A 32 19.95 -2.67 11.38
N CYS A 33 18.66 -2.60 11.76
CA CYS A 33 17.88 -3.74 12.24
C CYS A 33 17.47 -4.72 11.14
N ALA A 34 17.51 -4.28 9.87
CA ALA A 34 17.15 -5.09 8.70
C ALA A 34 18.30 -6.04 8.31
N THR A 35 18.40 -7.17 9.00
CA THR A 35 19.49 -8.14 8.87
C THR A 35 19.15 -9.37 8.02
N ALA A 36 17.99 -9.39 7.34
CA ALA A 36 17.60 -10.50 6.48
C ALA A 36 18.46 -10.58 5.21
N LYS A 37 18.58 -11.79 4.64
CA LYS A 37 19.36 -12.05 3.43
C LYS A 37 18.70 -11.52 2.14
N PHE A 38 17.44 -11.08 2.21
CA PHE A 38 16.69 -10.50 1.10
C PHE A 38 16.52 -9.00 1.28
N ASN A 39 16.16 -8.30 0.20
CA ASN A 39 15.89 -6.86 0.25
C ASN A 39 14.56 -6.62 0.96
N GLU A 40 14.61 -6.29 2.25
CA GLU A 40 13.44 -6.08 3.10
C GLU A 40 12.63 -4.86 2.62
N SER A 41 11.31 -4.97 2.70
CA SER A 41 10.41 -3.82 2.52
C SER A 41 10.45 -2.95 3.77
N ILE A 42 10.24 -1.65 3.58
CA ILE A 42 10.01 -0.70 4.67
C ILE A 42 8.53 -0.35 4.65
N ASP A 43 7.87 -0.74 5.74
CA ASP A 43 6.43 -0.60 5.89
C ASP A 43 6.12 0.45 6.96
N VAL A 44 5.03 1.18 6.76
CA VAL A 44 4.53 2.16 7.71
C VAL A 44 3.16 1.75 8.24
N ALA A 45 2.96 1.95 9.52
CA ALA A 45 1.67 1.82 10.20
C ALA A 45 1.27 3.17 10.77
N VAL A 46 0.17 3.73 10.28
CA VAL A 46 -0.35 5.03 10.70
C VAL A 46 -1.66 4.81 11.47
N GLN A 47 -1.66 5.11 12.75
CA GLN A 47 -2.86 5.07 13.57
C GLN A 47 -3.63 6.36 13.41
N LEU A 48 -4.85 6.26 12.89
CA LEU A 48 -5.78 7.37 12.71
C LEU A 48 -6.73 7.51 13.90
N GLY A 49 -7.16 8.74 14.17
CA GLY A 49 -8.16 9.07 15.19
C GLY A 49 -9.59 8.93 14.67
N ILE A 50 -9.93 7.77 14.15
CA ILE A 50 -11.24 7.46 13.58
C ILE A 50 -11.88 6.26 14.26
N ASP A 51 -13.20 6.13 14.14
CA ASP A 51 -13.94 4.94 14.52
C ASP A 51 -14.20 4.08 13.27
N ALA A 52 -13.38 3.04 13.09
CA ALA A 52 -13.47 2.14 11.94
C ALA A 52 -14.76 1.29 11.90
N ARG A 53 -15.57 1.31 12.95
CA ARG A 53 -16.89 0.64 12.99
C ARG A 53 -17.93 1.41 12.18
N LYS A 54 -17.71 2.73 12.02
CA LYS A 54 -18.59 3.61 11.25
C LYS A 54 -18.13 3.63 9.80
N SER A 55 -19.02 3.27 8.88
CA SER A 55 -18.72 3.18 7.46
C SER A 55 -18.32 4.52 6.82
N ASP A 56 -18.80 5.64 7.39
CA ASP A 56 -18.49 7.01 6.99
C ASP A 56 -17.09 7.46 7.41
N GLN A 57 -16.49 6.79 8.41
CA GLN A 57 -15.14 7.08 8.90
C GLN A 57 -14.05 6.16 8.33
N VAL A 58 -14.43 5.15 7.55
CA VAL A 58 -13.47 4.25 6.91
C VAL A 58 -12.70 4.99 5.82
N VAL A 59 -11.40 5.15 6.04
CA VAL A 59 -10.48 5.76 5.06
C VAL A 59 -9.94 4.68 4.14
N ARG A 60 -10.17 4.85 2.84
CA ARG A 60 -9.67 3.99 1.77
C ARG A 60 -9.31 4.82 0.56
N GLY A 61 -8.16 4.56 -0.02
CA GLY A 61 -7.70 5.26 -1.22
C GLY A 61 -6.45 4.65 -1.79
N SER A 62 -5.83 5.40 -2.67
CA SER A 62 -4.52 5.09 -3.24
C SER A 62 -3.67 6.35 -3.33
N VAL A 63 -2.37 6.16 -3.32
CA VAL A 63 -1.38 7.21 -3.52
C VAL A 63 -0.30 6.68 -4.46
N VAL A 64 0.12 7.50 -5.40
CA VAL A 64 1.30 7.22 -6.23
C VAL A 64 2.51 7.75 -5.49
N LEU A 65 3.44 6.87 -5.14
CA LEU A 65 4.64 7.25 -4.43
C LEU A 65 5.65 7.85 -5.41
N PRO A 66 6.21 9.05 -5.14
CA PRO A 66 7.12 9.73 -6.07
C PRO A 66 8.37 8.92 -6.43
N ALA A 67 8.96 8.23 -5.45
CA ALA A 67 10.13 7.35 -5.69
C ALA A 67 9.73 5.89 -6.02
N GLY A 68 8.42 5.60 -6.16
CA GLY A 68 7.90 4.25 -6.38
C GLY A 68 8.00 3.35 -5.14
N THR A 69 7.66 2.07 -5.31
CA THR A 69 7.71 1.04 -4.24
C THR A 69 8.94 0.13 -4.34
N GLY A 70 9.67 0.18 -5.45
CA GLY A 70 10.78 -0.74 -5.75
C GLY A 70 10.34 -2.18 -6.00
N LYS A 71 9.05 -2.42 -6.23
CA LYS A 71 8.48 -3.72 -6.62
C LYS A 71 8.02 -3.66 -8.07
N THR A 72 8.41 -4.63 -8.88
CA THR A 72 7.85 -4.82 -10.22
C THR A 72 6.44 -5.38 -10.07
N VAL A 73 5.44 -4.62 -10.52
CA VAL A 73 4.02 -4.99 -10.39
C VAL A 73 3.51 -5.49 -11.73
N ARG A 74 2.89 -6.67 -11.72
CA ARG A 74 2.20 -7.24 -12.89
C ARG A 74 0.75 -6.80 -12.87
N VAL A 75 0.32 -6.15 -13.93
CA VAL A 75 -1.00 -5.53 -14.04
C VAL A 75 -1.86 -6.31 -15.02
N ALA A 76 -3.02 -6.80 -14.55
CA ALA A 76 -4.06 -7.37 -15.37
C ALA A 76 -5.16 -6.32 -15.60
N VAL A 77 -5.67 -6.27 -16.82
CA VAL A 77 -6.68 -5.29 -17.23
C VAL A 77 -7.89 -5.99 -17.85
N PHE A 78 -9.05 -5.73 -17.30
CA PHE A 78 -10.33 -6.10 -17.89
C PHE A 78 -10.84 -4.92 -18.72
N ALA A 79 -10.68 -4.99 -20.02
CA ALA A 79 -11.14 -3.98 -20.98
C ALA A 79 -11.44 -4.60 -22.34
N SER A 80 -12.28 -3.93 -23.13
CA SER A 80 -12.64 -4.33 -24.50
C SER A 80 -12.35 -3.20 -25.49
N GLY A 81 -12.18 -3.56 -26.77
CA GLY A 81 -11.99 -2.60 -27.87
C GLY A 81 -10.80 -1.67 -27.66
N ASP A 82 -10.99 -0.40 -27.98
CA ASP A 82 -9.94 0.64 -27.91
C ASP A 82 -9.28 0.77 -26.53
N LYS A 83 -10.04 0.52 -25.45
CA LYS A 83 -9.52 0.55 -24.08
C LYS A 83 -8.51 -0.58 -23.83
N ALA A 84 -8.70 -1.75 -24.47
CA ALA A 84 -7.77 -2.87 -24.37
C ALA A 84 -6.45 -2.57 -25.10
N GLU A 85 -6.52 -1.91 -26.26
CA GLU A 85 -5.32 -1.47 -27.00
C GLU A 85 -4.57 -0.39 -26.24
N ALA A 86 -5.28 0.60 -25.69
CA ALA A 86 -4.69 1.62 -24.83
C ALA A 86 -4.02 1.04 -23.58
N ALA A 87 -4.60 0.00 -22.98
CA ALA A 87 -4.00 -0.70 -21.85
C ALA A 87 -2.70 -1.44 -22.24
N LYS A 88 -2.69 -2.11 -23.38
CA LYS A 88 -1.47 -2.77 -23.92
C LYS A 88 -0.38 -1.75 -24.21
N ALA A 89 -0.72 -0.65 -24.87
CA ALA A 89 0.21 0.44 -25.17
C ALA A 89 0.77 1.08 -23.87
N ALA A 90 -0.02 1.17 -22.80
CA ALA A 90 0.42 1.64 -21.49
C ALA A 90 1.30 0.62 -20.73
N GLY A 91 1.45 -0.60 -21.25
CA GLY A 91 2.31 -1.64 -20.69
C GLY A 91 1.61 -2.61 -19.75
N ALA A 92 0.31 -2.84 -19.87
CA ALA A 92 -0.37 -3.90 -19.10
C ALA A 92 0.20 -5.28 -19.47
N ASP A 93 0.39 -6.14 -18.48
CA ASP A 93 1.01 -7.46 -18.68
C ASP A 93 0.01 -8.47 -19.21
N VAL A 94 -1.24 -8.38 -18.77
CA VAL A 94 -2.34 -9.23 -19.22
C VAL A 94 -3.56 -8.36 -19.50
N VAL A 95 -4.11 -8.46 -20.72
CA VAL A 95 -5.34 -7.74 -21.09
C VAL A 95 -6.31 -8.75 -21.68
N GLY A 96 -7.52 -8.78 -21.17
CA GLY A 96 -8.56 -9.70 -21.65
C GLY A 96 -9.92 -9.39 -21.06
N MET A 97 -10.89 -10.22 -21.38
CA MET A 97 -12.26 -10.10 -20.90
C MET A 97 -12.75 -11.45 -20.35
N GLU A 98 -13.48 -12.23 -21.15
CA GLU A 98 -14.00 -13.54 -20.73
C GLU A 98 -12.91 -14.59 -20.62
N ASP A 99 -11.96 -14.60 -21.53
CA ASP A 99 -10.76 -15.43 -21.52
C ASP A 99 -9.91 -15.23 -20.24
N LEU A 100 -9.72 -13.97 -19.84
CA LEU A 100 -9.06 -13.65 -18.58
C LEU A 100 -9.91 -14.09 -17.37
N ALA A 101 -11.23 -13.94 -17.45
CA ALA A 101 -12.13 -14.38 -16.38
C ALA A 101 -12.10 -15.92 -16.19
N GLU A 102 -12.00 -16.69 -17.27
CA GLU A 102 -11.85 -18.14 -17.21
C GLU A 102 -10.51 -18.56 -16.57
N ARG A 103 -9.42 -17.90 -16.94
CA ARG A 103 -8.11 -18.12 -16.30
C ARG A 103 -8.15 -17.85 -14.79
N VAL A 104 -8.80 -16.76 -14.38
CA VAL A 104 -8.98 -16.44 -12.96
C VAL A 104 -9.82 -17.50 -12.24
N LYS A 105 -10.89 -18.01 -12.87
CA LYS A 105 -11.70 -19.13 -12.33
C LYS A 105 -10.89 -20.40 -12.20
N ALA A 106 -9.99 -20.68 -13.14
CA ALA A 106 -9.07 -21.82 -13.12
C ALA A 106 -7.95 -21.66 -12.05
N GLY A 107 -7.84 -20.47 -11.42
CA GLY A 107 -6.83 -20.20 -10.40
C GLY A 107 -5.50 -19.66 -10.96
N ASP A 108 -5.38 -19.49 -12.27
CA ASP A 108 -4.19 -18.90 -12.91
C ASP A 108 -4.26 -17.37 -12.84
N MET A 109 -3.55 -16.81 -11.86
CA MET A 109 -3.52 -15.38 -11.58
C MET A 109 -2.09 -14.87 -11.47
N PRO A 110 -1.34 -14.75 -12.58
CA PRO A 110 0.04 -14.28 -12.60
C PRO A 110 0.13 -12.74 -12.53
N PHE A 111 -0.71 -12.08 -11.74
CA PHE A 111 -0.77 -10.63 -11.61
C PHE A 111 -0.93 -10.19 -10.16
N ASP A 112 -0.50 -8.97 -9.88
CA ASP A 112 -0.49 -8.36 -8.54
C ASP A 112 -1.57 -7.28 -8.39
N ILE A 113 -2.02 -6.67 -9.49
CA ILE A 113 -3.08 -5.64 -9.51
C ILE A 113 -4.05 -5.94 -10.65
N VAL A 114 -5.33 -5.72 -10.38
CA VAL A 114 -6.41 -5.82 -11.39
C VAL A 114 -7.02 -4.45 -11.59
N ILE A 115 -7.09 -4.02 -12.85
CA ILE A 115 -7.76 -2.80 -13.29
C ILE A 115 -8.94 -3.22 -14.19
N ALA A 116 -10.05 -2.50 -14.07
CA ALA A 116 -11.23 -2.78 -14.86
C ALA A 116 -11.86 -1.49 -15.41
N SER A 117 -12.37 -1.54 -16.62
CA SER A 117 -13.26 -0.49 -17.10
C SER A 117 -14.65 -0.65 -16.44
N PRO A 118 -15.43 0.44 -16.27
CA PRO A 118 -16.77 0.34 -15.69
C PRO A 118 -17.66 -0.68 -16.42
N ASP A 119 -17.53 -0.76 -17.73
CA ASP A 119 -18.32 -1.64 -18.60
C ASP A 119 -18.07 -3.14 -18.31
N THR A 120 -16.83 -3.50 -17.97
CA THR A 120 -16.42 -4.89 -17.71
C THR A 120 -16.70 -5.33 -16.28
N MET A 121 -17.11 -4.42 -15.38
CA MET A 121 -17.40 -4.74 -13.98
C MET A 121 -18.46 -5.81 -13.79
N ARG A 122 -19.37 -5.99 -14.77
CA ARG A 122 -20.36 -7.07 -14.75
C ARG A 122 -19.68 -8.45 -14.75
N ILE A 123 -18.64 -8.63 -15.55
CA ILE A 123 -17.87 -9.88 -15.63
C ILE A 123 -16.99 -10.01 -14.37
N VAL A 124 -16.26 -8.96 -14.01
CA VAL A 124 -15.37 -8.95 -12.83
C VAL A 124 -16.16 -9.20 -11.54
N GLY A 125 -17.42 -8.74 -11.46
CA GLY A 125 -18.31 -9.00 -10.32
C GLY A 125 -18.53 -10.49 -10.05
N THR A 126 -18.60 -11.32 -11.09
CA THR A 126 -18.74 -12.78 -10.95
C THR A 126 -17.50 -13.44 -10.32
N LEU A 127 -16.34 -12.77 -10.40
CA LEU A 127 -15.06 -13.23 -9.83
C LEU A 127 -14.85 -12.75 -8.40
N GLY A 128 -15.81 -12.03 -7.82
CA GLY A 128 -15.70 -11.41 -6.50
C GLY A 128 -15.34 -12.40 -5.37
N GLN A 129 -15.83 -13.63 -5.45
CA GLN A 129 -15.51 -14.69 -4.48
C GLN A 129 -14.04 -15.14 -4.53
N ILE A 130 -13.38 -14.99 -5.70
CA ILE A 130 -11.97 -15.38 -5.91
C ILE A 130 -11.05 -14.19 -5.67
N LEU A 131 -11.36 -13.03 -6.26
CA LEU A 131 -10.52 -11.82 -6.19
C LEU A 131 -10.65 -11.09 -4.86
N GLY A 132 -11.83 -11.15 -4.21
CA GLY A 132 -12.11 -10.45 -2.95
C GLY A 132 -11.20 -10.86 -1.80
N PRO A 133 -11.09 -12.15 -1.44
CA PRO A 133 -10.23 -12.62 -0.36
C PRO A 133 -8.74 -12.33 -0.58
N ARG A 134 -8.32 -12.24 -1.86
CA ARG A 134 -6.93 -11.92 -2.24
C ARG A 134 -6.65 -10.41 -2.30
N GLY A 135 -7.66 -9.57 -2.08
CA GLY A 135 -7.51 -8.12 -2.16
C GLY A 135 -7.33 -7.57 -3.58
N LEU A 136 -7.56 -8.38 -4.61
CA LEU A 136 -7.37 -8.04 -6.03
C LEU A 136 -8.62 -7.45 -6.68
N MET A 137 -9.75 -7.38 -5.96
CA MET A 137 -11.01 -6.86 -6.50
C MET A 137 -10.91 -5.38 -6.84
N PRO A 138 -11.14 -4.98 -8.11
CA PRO A 138 -11.12 -3.58 -8.49
C PRO A 138 -12.15 -2.74 -7.73
N ASN A 139 -11.80 -1.49 -7.42
CA ASN A 139 -12.66 -0.59 -6.69
C ASN A 139 -12.54 0.86 -7.18
N PRO A 140 -13.66 1.57 -7.42
CA PRO A 140 -13.64 2.97 -7.86
C PRO A 140 -12.93 3.91 -6.88
N LYS A 141 -13.08 3.69 -5.56
CA LYS A 141 -12.46 4.54 -4.53
C LYS A 141 -10.93 4.48 -4.52
N VAL A 142 -10.36 3.44 -5.09
CA VAL A 142 -8.91 3.22 -5.21
C VAL A 142 -8.40 3.62 -6.59
N GLY A 143 -9.31 3.94 -7.52
CA GLY A 143 -8.98 4.29 -8.90
C GLY A 143 -8.61 3.10 -9.79
N THR A 144 -8.92 1.86 -9.35
CA THR A 144 -8.72 0.65 -10.16
C THR A 144 -9.94 0.31 -11.04
N VAL A 145 -11.06 1.02 -10.87
CA VAL A 145 -12.17 1.04 -11.82
C VAL A 145 -12.26 2.43 -12.41
N THR A 146 -11.88 2.58 -13.66
CA THR A 146 -11.81 3.88 -14.34
C THR A 146 -12.07 3.71 -15.84
N PRO A 147 -12.66 4.71 -16.51
CA PRO A 147 -12.74 4.76 -17.96
C PRO A 147 -11.36 4.97 -18.60
N ASP A 148 -10.46 5.70 -17.94
CA ASP A 148 -9.07 5.93 -18.37
C ASP A 148 -8.14 4.82 -17.83
N VAL A 149 -8.14 3.71 -18.54
CA VAL A 149 -7.36 2.53 -18.19
C VAL A 149 -5.86 2.77 -18.38
N ALA A 150 -5.48 3.57 -19.38
CA ALA A 150 -4.08 3.83 -19.69
C ALA A 150 -3.35 4.55 -18.55
N THR A 151 -3.96 5.61 -18.00
CA THR A 151 -3.42 6.33 -16.84
C THR A 151 -3.39 5.44 -15.60
N ALA A 152 -4.42 4.61 -15.38
CA ALA A 152 -4.42 3.69 -14.24
C ALA A 152 -3.29 2.65 -14.31
N VAL A 153 -2.98 2.11 -15.49
CA VAL A 153 -1.86 1.18 -15.69
C VAL A 153 -0.51 1.88 -15.43
N LYS A 154 -0.33 3.09 -15.95
CA LYS A 154 0.89 3.89 -15.70
C LYS A 154 1.08 4.15 -14.22
N ASN A 155 0.04 4.58 -13.50
CA ASN A 155 0.09 4.83 -12.06
C ASN A 155 0.40 3.56 -11.27
N ALA A 156 -0.23 2.43 -11.63
CA ALA A 156 0.04 1.14 -10.98
C ALA A 156 1.51 0.72 -11.15
N LYS A 157 2.11 0.92 -12.32
CA LYS A 157 3.52 0.64 -12.60
C LYS A 157 4.48 1.67 -11.99
N ALA A 158 4.04 2.92 -11.84
CA ALA A 158 4.81 3.97 -11.17
C ALA A 158 4.93 3.77 -9.64
N GLY A 159 4.25 2.79 -9.07
CA GLY A 159 4.32 2.51 -7.63
C GLY A 159 3.14 3.05 -6.85
N GLN A 160 1.93 2.93 -7.41
CA GLN A 160 0.71 3.21 -6.69
C GLN A 160 0.51 2.23 -5.53
N VAL A 161 0.36 2.75 -4.32
CA VAL A 161 0.04 1.99 -3.12
C VAL A 161 -1.40 2.22 -2.73
N GLN A 162 -2.12 1.13 -2.52
CA GLN A 162 -3.48 1.15 -2.00
C GLN A 162 -3.45 1.08 -0.47
N TYR A 163 -4.28 1.87 0.17
CA TYR A 163 -4.41 1.84 1.62
C TYR A 163 -5.89 1.72 2.04
N ARG A 164 -6.07 1.04 3.14
CA ARG A 164 -7.38 0.88 3.79
C ARG A 164 -7.18 0.79 5.29
N THR A 165 -8.02 1.47 6.06
CA THR A 165 -8.05 1.32 7.52
C THR A 165 -8.52 -0.07 7.93
N ASP A 166 -7.85 -0.65 8.90
CA ASP A 166 -8.26 -1.87 9.58
C ASP A 166 -9.36 -1.59 10.65
N LYS A 167 -9.78 -2.63 11.36
CA LYS A 167 -10.77 -2.52 12.44
C LYS A 167 -10.31 -1.66 13.63
N ALA A 168 -9.00 -1.47 13.79
CA ALA A 168 -8.39 -0.64 14.84
C ALA A 168 -8.15 0.82 14.39
N GLY A 169 -8.52 1.18 13.16
CA GLY A 169 -8.28 2.50 12.59
C GLY A 169 -6.83 2.73 12.17
N ILE A 170 -6.08 1.65 11.89
CA ILE A 170 -4.70 1.73 11.46
C ILE A 170 -4.63 1.54 9.95
N VAL A 171 -3.82 2.35 9.28
CA VAL A 171 -3.45 2.21 7.86
C VAL A 171 -2.08 1.57 7.77
N HIS A 172 -1.95 0.53 6.96
CA HIS A 172 -0.70 -0.13 6.65
C HIS A 172 -0.35 0.12 5.19
N ALA A 173 0.90 0.50 4.92
CA ALA A 173 1.40 0.75 3.57
C ALA A 173 2.89 0.49 3.49
N THR A 174 3.37 0.04 2.33
CA THR A 174 4.80 -0.07 2.04
C THR A 174 5.28 1.25 1.43
N ILE A 175 6.34 1.83 1.97
CA ILE A 175 6.91 3.11 1.49
C ILE A 175 8.17 2.93 0.65
N GLY A 176 8.72 1.72 0.59
CA GLY A 176 9.89 1.42 -0.23
C GLY A 176 10.63 0.17 0.23
N ARG A 177 11.89 0.09 -0.13
CA ARG A 177 12.77 -1.01 0.23
C ARG A 177 14.01 -0.52 0.98
N LYS A 178 14.70 -1.42 1.68
CA LYS A 178 15.96 -1.15 2.37
C LYS A 178 17.01 -0.50 1.44
N SER A 179 17.01 -0.86 0.16
CA SER A 179 17.94 -0.32 -0.85
C SER A 179 17.68 1.13 -1.25
N PHE A 180 16.54 1.71 -0.87
CA PHE A 180 16.21 3.10 -1.20
C PHE A 180 17.06 4.09 -0.39
N SER A 181 17.28 5.29 -0.94
CA SER A 181 17.88 6.39 -0.21
C SER A 181 16.97 6.86 0.93
N ASP A 182 17.54 7.49 1.95
CA ASP A 182 16.74 8.01 3.07
C ASP A 182 15.84 9.15 2.62
N ALA A 183 16.29 9.95 1.65
CA ALA A 183 15.51 11.02 1.02
C ALA A 183 14.28 10.48 0.27
N ASP A 184 14.43 9.40 -0.51
CA ASP A 184 13.32 8.78 -1.23
C ASP A 184 12.25 8.23 -0.27
N LEU A 185 12.70 7.57 0.81
CA LEU A 185 11.80 7.05 1.84
C LEU A 185 11.06 8.17 2.56
N LYS A 186 11.72 9.30 2.82
CA LYS A 186 11.11 10.49 3.42
C LYS A 186 10.05 11.07 2.49
N THR A 187 10.39 11.26 1.22
CA THR A 187 9.46 11.79 0.21
C THR A 187 8.22 10.90 0.05
N ASN A 188 8.41 9.58 0.01
CA ASN A 188 7.31 8.63 -0.07
C ASN A 188 6.42 8.67 1.19
N LEU A 189 7.02 8.77 2.38
CA LEU A 189 6.26 8.85 3.63
C LEU A 189 5.45 10.15 3.70
N VAL A 190 6.05 11.29 3.33
CA VAL A 190 5.37 12.59 3.30
C VAL A 190 4.19 12.53 2.33
N ALA A 191 4.38 12.02 1.12
CA ALA A 191 3.30 11.88 0.13
C ALA A 191 2.13 11.02 0.66
N LEU A 192 2.43 9.93 1.39
CA LEU A 192 1.40 9.11 2.01
C LEU A 192 0.65 9.86 3.11
N ILE A 193 1.35 10.59 4.00
CA ILE A 193 0.75 11.37 5.08
C ILE A 193 -0.13 12.48 4.52
N GLU A 194 0.31 13.18 3.48
CA GLU A 194 -0.50 14.20 2.79
C GLU A 194 -1.78 13.61 2.19
N ALA A 195 -1.66 12.44 1.53
CA ALA A 195 -2.81 11.74 0.98
C ALA A 195 -3.81 11.34 2.07
N LEU A 196 -3.33 10.88 3.24
CA LEU A 196 -4.16 10.57 4.39
C LEU A 196 -4.84 11.83 4.96
N ASN A 197 -4.12 12.94 5.07
CA ASN A 197 -4.68 14.22 5.54
C ASN A 197 -5.76 14.75 4.58
N LYS A 198 -5.56 14.64 3.27
CA LYS A 198 -6.59 14.98 2.26
C LYS A 198 -7.82 14.08 2.35
N ALA A 199 -7.63 12.81 2.72
CA ALA A 199 -8.70 11.83 2.86
C ALA A 199 -9.41 11.85 4.23
N LYS A 200 -9.09 12.84 5.10
CA LYS A 200 -9.69 12.97 6.43
C LYS A 200 -11.22 13.10 6.32
N PRO A 201 -12.01 12.21 6.97
CA PRO A 201 -13.46 12.33 6.98
C PRO A 201 -13.92 13.56 7.77
N ALA A 202 -14.94 14.25 7.29
CA ALA A 202 -15.51 15.41 7.99
C ALA A 202 -16.10 15.04 9.37
N SER A 203 -16.53 13.79 9.53
CA SER A 203 -17.06 13.25 10.80
C SER A 203 -15.98 12.92 11.84
N SER A 204 -14.68 12.96 11.46
CA SER A 204 -13.58 12.71 12.38
C SER A 204 -13.31 13.92 13.26
N LYS A 205 -13.47 13.76 14.59
CA LYS A 205 -13.22 14.80 15.61
C LYS A 205 -11.90 14.56 16.32
N GLY A 206 -11.23 15.63 16.71
CA GLY A 206 -9.97 15.59 17.46
C GLY A 206 -8.73 15.33 16.61
N ILE A 207 -7.70 14.72 17.24
CA ILE A 207 -6.40 14.46 16.60
C ILE A 207 -6.56 13.32 15.59
N TYR A 208 -6.33 13.62 14.31
CA TYR A 208 -6.50 12.64 13.22
C TYR A 208 -5.29 11.70 13.09
N LEU A 209 -4.07 12.24 13.01
CA LEU A 209 -2.84 11.43 13.03
C LEU A 209 -2.40 11.23 14.49
N ARG A 210 -2.57 10.04 15.03
CA ARG A 210 -2.23 9.74 16.43
C ARG A 210 -0.81 9.20 16.58
N LYS A 211 -0.43 8.23 15.76
CA LYS A 211 0.88 7.58 15.81
C LYS A 211 1.32 7.16 14.43
N VAL A 212 2.60 7.36 14.15
CA VAL A 212 3.26 6.84 12.96
C VAL A 212 4.37 5.91 13.43
N ALA A 213 4.43 4.71 12.88
CA ALA A 213 5.49 3.76 13.14
C ALA A 213 5.99 3.18 11.82
N ILE A 214 7.30 3.00 11.71
CA ILE A 214 7.94 2.41 10.54
C ILE A 214 8.65 1.14 10.99
N SER A 215 8.67 0.12 10.12
CA SER A 215 9.36 -1.14 10.37
C SER A 215 9.93 -1.71 9.08
N SER A 216 10.99 -2.51 9.18
CA SER A 216 11.35 -3.41 8.10
C SER A 216 10.57 -4.72 8.20
N THR A 217 10.52 -5.51 7.11
CA THR A 217 9.75 -6.76 7.04
C THR A 217 9.99 -7.69 8.23
N MET A 218 11.24 -7.82 8.65
CA MET A 218 11.64 -8.71 9.76
C MET A 218 12.19 -7.96 10.96
N GLY A 219 12.16 -6.61 10.95
CA GLY A 219 12.69 -5.76 12.01
C GLY A 219 11.69 -5.43 13.10
N ALA A 220 12.10 -4.53 14.00
CA ALA A 220 11.24 -3.97 15.01
C ALA A 220 10.52 -2.71 14.50
N GLY A 221 9.33 -2.45 15.01
CA GLY A 221 8.63 -1.19 14.76
C GLY A 221 9.23 -0.05 15.57
N VAL A 222 9.56 1.04 14.89
CA VAL A 222 10.11 2.28 15.45
C VAL A 222 9.06 3.38 15.34
N ARG A 223 8.77 4.06 16.43
CA ARG A 223 7.83 5.19 16.42
C ARG A 223 8.52 6.44 15.90
N VAL A 224 7.88 7.09 14.93
CA VAL A 224 8.38 8.32 14.32
C VAL A 224 7.58 9.51 14.82
N ASP A 225 8.29 10.58 15.12
CA ASP A 225 7.68 11.87 15.40
C ASP A 225 7.18 12.49 14.08
N HIS A 226 5.87 12.54 13.92
CA HIS A 226 5.24 13.09 12.72
C HIS A 226 5.39 14.63 12.61
N ALA A 227 5.68 15.33 13.71
CA ALA A 227 5.95 16.77 13.66
C ALA A 227 7.24 17.08 12.86
N THR A 228 8.20 16.16 12.85
CA THR A 228 9.46 16.32 12.08
C THR A 228 9.30 16.03 10.58
N LEU A 229 8.14 15.57 10.14
CA LEU A 229 7.85 15.25 8.74
C LEU A 229 7.20 16.43 7.99
N SER A 230 6.66 17.40 8.71
CA SER A 230 5.99 18.58 8.17
C SER A 230 6.90 19.80 8.04
N ALA A 231 8.20 19.61 8.18
CA ALA A 231 9.22 20.65 8.03
C ALA A 231 9.90 20.60 6.67
#